data_61f65361d73a46f56e8150615e56a6af
#
_entry.id   61f65361d73a46f56e8150615e56a6af
#
_cell.length_a   1.000
_cell.length_b   1.000
_cell.length_c   1.000
_cell.angle_alpha   90.00
_cell.angle_beta   90.00
_cell.angle_gamma   90.00
#
_symmetry.space_group_name_H-M   'P 1'
#
loop_
_entity.id
_entity.type
_entity.pdbx_description
1 polymer ?
#
loop_
_entity_poly.entity_id
_entity_poly.type
_entity_poly.pdbx_seq_one_letter_code
_entity_poly.pdbx_strand_id
1 'polypeptide(L)' 'MFELVGYRFVDMKTTDGGTGKGYSCFFLNHEEQDGLEGAEAMKQFFSSEKFPDFKPKLKQLYDLRFNQKGKLMGYEELDD' A
#
# COMPACT_ATOMS: atom_id res chain seq x y z
N MET A 1 1.21 -1.65 11.87
CA MET A 1 2.05 -2.60 11.13
C MET A 1 1.20 -3.30 10.09
N PHE A 2 1.63 -3.25 8.85
CA PHE A 2 0.86 -3.78 7.72
C PHE A 2 1.67 -4.86 7.02
N GLU A 3 1.06 -6.01 6.80
CA GLU A 3 1.68 -7.11 6.07
C GLU A 3 1.19 -7.13 4.65
N LEU A 4 2.10 -7.10 3.67
CA LEU A 4 1.73 -7.20 2.25
C LEU A 4 1.41 -8.64 1.90
N VAL A 5 0.16 -8.92 1.53
CA VAL A 5 -0.28 -10.27 1.24
C VAL A 5 -0.63 -10.49 -0.23
N GLY A 6 -0.67 -9.43 -1.03
CA GLY A 6 -0.89 -9.53 -2.46
C GLY A 6 -0.64 -8.19 -3.14
N TYR A 7 -0.31 -8.23 -4.42
CA TYR A 7 -0.17 -7.00 -5.20
C TYR A 7 -0.41 -7.28 -6.67
N ARG A 8 -0.71 -6.20 -7.39
CA ARG A 8 -0.93 -6.23 -8.84
C ARG A 8 -0.26 -5.02 -9.47
N PHE A 9 0.50 -5.23 -10.53
CA PHE A 9 0.98 -4.12 -11.33
C PHE A 9 -0.15 -3.55 -12.16
N VAL A 10 -0.30 -2.23 -12.13
CA VAL A 10 -1.36 -1.51 -12.84
C VAL A 10 -0.70 -0.51 -13.80
N ASP A 11 -1.14 -0.54 -15.05
CA ASP A 11 -0.72 0.41 -16.06
C ASP A 11 -1.99 0.93 -16.76
N MET A 12 -2.46 2.10 -16.33
CA MET A 12 -3.69 2.69 -16.86
C MET A 12 -3.39 4.00 -17.55
N LYS A 13 -4.07 4.23 -18.68
CA LYS A 13 -4.08 5.54 -19.32
C LYS A 13 -5.18 6.38 -18.69
N THR A 14 -4.84 7.62 -18.33
CA THR A 14 -5.81 8.56 -17.79
C THR A 14 -6.50 9.32 -18.91
N THR A 15 -7.66 9.92 -18.61
CA THR A 15 -8.47 10.62 -19.61
C THR A 15 -7.80 11.90 -20.14
N ASP A 16 -6.82 12.43 -19.44
CA ASP A 16 -6.08 13.63 -19.85
C ASP A 16 -4.80 13.30 -20.65
N GLY A 17 -4.64 12.05 -21.09
CA GLY A 17 -3.49 11.62 -21.84
C GLY A 17 -2.29 11.19 -21.02
N GLY A 18 -2.38 11.27 -19.70
CA GLY A 18 -1.34 10.75 -18.81
C GLY A 18 -1.42 9.25 -18.63
N THR A 19 -0.45 8.67 -17.96
CA THR A 19 -0.44 7.25 -17.61
C THR A 19 -0.32 7.09 -16.11
N GLY A 20 -1.17 6.23 -15.53
CA GLY A 20 -1.07 5.85 -14.13
C GLY A 20 -0.43 4.48 -14.04
N LYS A 21 0.83 4.43 -13.61
CA LYS A 21 1.54 3.18 -13.38
C LYS A 21 1.85 3.01 -11.91
N GLY A 22 1.79 1.78 -11.44
CA GLY A 22 2.14 1.50 -10.07
C GLY A 22 1.68 0.13 -9.64
N TYR A 23 1.66 -0.06 -8.33
CA TYR A 23 1.25 -1.31 -7.73
C TYR A 23 0.02 -1.10 -6.86
N SER A 24 -1.01 -1.91 -7.10
CA SER A 24 -2.15 -2.01 -6.20
C SER A 24 -1.81 -3.08 -5.18
N CYS A 25 -1.66 -2.69 -3.93
CA CYS A 25 -1.17 -3.56 -2.87
C CYS A 25 -2.27 -3.87 -1.86
N PHE A 26 -2.31 -5.11 -1.41
CA PHE A 26 -3.28 -5.58 -0.44
C PHE A 26 -2.57 -5.91 0.85
N PHE A 27 -3.00 -5.28 1.94
CA PHE A 27 -2.36 -5.40 3.24
C PHE A 27 -3.31 -5.95 4.29
N LEU A 28 -2.76 -6.66 5.27
CA LEU A 28 -3.45 -6.97 6.51
C LEU A 28 -2.86 -6.11 7.62
N ASN A 29 -3.73 -5.44 8.36
CA ASN A 29 -3.32 -4.67 9.53
C ASN A 29 -3.38 -5.58 10.75
N HIS A 30 -2.25 -5.80 11.40
CA HIS A 30 -2.13 -6.69 12.54
C HIS A 30 -2.32 -6.00 13.88
N GLU A 31 -2.68 -4.72 13.90
CA GLU A 31 -2.98 -4.02 15.15
C GLU A 31 -4.32 -4.47 15.71
N GLU A 32 -4.36 -4.69 17.02
CA GLU A 32 -5.60 -5.02 17.71
C GLU A 32 -6.50 -3.79 17.78
N GLN A 33 -7.78 -3.97 17.47
CA GLN A 33 -8.77 -2.91 17.53
C GLN A 33 -10.01 -3.42 18.26
N ASP A 34 -10.63 -2.56 19.05
CA ASP A 34 -11.84 -2.91 19.78
C ASP A 34 -12.95 -3.31 18.81
N GLY A 35 -13.55 -4.48 19.08
CA GLY A 35 -14.63 -4.98 18.27
C GLY A 35 -14.22 -5.66 16.97
N LEU A 36 -12.93 -5.71 16.67
CA LEU A 36 -12.42 -6.38 15.48
C LEU A 36 -12.09 -7.84 15.81
N GLU A 37 -12.64 -8.75 15.03
CA GLU A 37 -12.23 -10.15 15.03
C GLU A 37 -11.47 -10.44 13.74
N GLY A 38 -10.27 -11.03 13.86
CA GLY A 38 -9.38 -11.24 12.71
C GLY A 38 -8.53 -10.03 12.41
N ALA A 39 -8.09 -9.91 11.17
CA ALA A 39 -7.26 -8.79 10.71
C ALA A 39 -8.05 -7.89 9.78
N GLU A 40 -7.84 -6.59 9.91
CA GLU A 40 -8.41 -5.62 8.99
C GLU A 40 -7.63 -5.64 7.67
N ALA A 41 -8.34 -5.73 6.56
CA ALA A 41 -7.74 -5.72 5.23
C ALA A 41 -7.86 -4.34 4.61
N MET A 42 -6.81 -3.91 3.91
CA MET A 42 -6.84 -2.65 3.19
C MET A 42 -6.15 -2.76 1.85
N LYS A 43 -6.51 -1.88 0.93
CA LYS A 43 -5.90 -1.75 -0.38
C LYS A 43 -5.25 -0.38 -0.50
N GLN A 44 -4.01 -0.35 -1.00
CA GLN A 44 -3.28 0.90 -1.19
C GLN A 44 -2.57 0.89 -2.54
N PHE A 45 -2.72 1.95 -3.30
CA PHE A 45 -2.02 2.12 -4.56
C PHE A 45 -0.71 2.86 -4.34
N PHE A 46 0.38 2.29 -4.88
CA PHE A 46 1.71 2.91 -4.88
C PHE A 46 2.03 3.35 -6.29
N SER A 47 1.90 4.64 -6.55
CA SER A 47 2.21 5.23 -7.84
C SER A 47 3.71 5.14 -8.13
N SER A 48 4.08 4.68 -9.32
CA SER A 48 5.48 4.65 -9.75
C SER A 48 6.08 6.04 -9.88
N GLU A 49 5.24 7.05 -10.14
CA GLU A 49 5.68 8.44 -10.18
C GLU A 49 6.06 8.96 -8.80
N LYS A 50 5.25 8.66 -7.79
CA LYS A 50 5.47 9.12 -6.42
C LYS A 50 6.47 8.23 -5.68
N PHE A 51 6.44 6.92 -5.94
CA PHE A 51 7.29 5.93 -5.27
C PHE A 51 8.05 5.10 -6.30
N PRO A 52 9.02 5.70 -7.03
CA PRO A 52 9.71 4.99 -8.11
C PRO A 52 10.57 3.83 -7.65
N ASP A 53 11.01 3.84 -6.40
CA ASP A 53 11.87 2.79 -5.86
C ASP A 53 11.09 1.70 -5.11
N PHE A 54 9.76 1.83 -5.05
CA PHE A 54 8.96 0.84 -4.35
C PHE A 54 8.91 -0.47 -5.14
N LYS A 55 9.29 -1.55 -4.48
CA LYS A 55 9.19 -2.91 -5.01
C LYS A 55 8.46 -3.78 -4.00
N PRO A 56 7.23 -4.21 -4.33
CA PRO A 56 6.45 -4.99 -3.37
C PRO A 56 7.09 -6.35 -3.09
N LYS A 57 7.08 -6.73 -1.82
CA LYS A 57 7.58 -8.04 -1.38
C LYS A 57 6.48 -8.71 -0.57
N LEU A 58 6.07 -9.90 -1.00
CA LEU A 58 5.05 -10.66 -0.26
C LEU A 58 5.54 -11.00 1.13
N LYS A 59 4.63 -10.90 2.10
CA LYS A 59 4.86 -11.16 3.53
C LYS A 59 5.77 -10.15 4.23
N GLN A 60 6.22 -9.12 3.51
CA GLN A 60 6.98 -8.05 4.12
C GLN A 60 6.08 -7.19 5.00
N LEU A 61 6.58 -6.78 6.16
CA LEU A 61 5.89 -5.85 7.04
C LEU A 61 6.28 -4.42 6.68
N TYR A 62 5.30 -3.54 6.69
CA TYR A 62 5.49 -2.12 6.36
C TYR A 62 4.88 -1.21 7.40
N ASP A 63 5.51 -0.06 7.61
CA ASP A 63 4.88 1.08 8.25
C ASP A 63 4.44 2.04 7.14
N LEU A 64 3.17 2.40 7.13
CA LEU A 64 2.60 3.29 6.13
C LEU A 64 2.23 4.62 6.78
N ARG A 65 2.61 5.72 6.14
CA ARG A 65 2.36 7.07 6.66
C ARG A 65 1.37 7.79 5.77
N PHE A 66 0.33 8.32 6.38
CA PHE A 66 -0.76 9.01 5.70
C PHE A 66 -0.83 10.46 6.16
N ASN A 67 -1.27 11.35 5.26
CA ASN A 67 -1.54 12.73 5.63
C ASN A 67 -2.94 12.86 6.26
N GLN A 68 -3.33 14.08 6.64
CA GLN A 68 -4.63 14.34 7.26
C GLN A 68 -5.81 13.99 6.39
N LYS A 69 -5.62 13.91 5.07
CA LYS A 69 -6.66 13.54 4.11
C LYS A 69 -6.71 12.03 3.85
N GLY A 70 -5.89 11.26 4.54
CA GLY A 70 -5.82 9.81 4.35
C GLY A 70 -5.01 9.37 3.14
N LYS A 71 -4.23 10.27 2.56
CA LYS A 71 -3.42 9.98 1.38
C LYS A 71 -2.04 9.48 1.81
N LEU A 72 -1.56 8.42 1.15
CA LEU A 72 -0.26 7.83 1.46
C LEU A 72 0.87 8.81 1.14
N MET A 73 1.69 9.10 2.14
CA MET A 73 2.82 10.02 2.03
C MET A 73 4.17 9.32 2.02
N GLY A 74 4.26 8.14 2.60
CA GLY A 74 5.51 7.40 2.65
C GLY A 74 5.33 6.03 3.23
N TYR A 75 6.38 5.23 3.15
CA TYR A 75 6.38 3.88 3.70
C TYR A 75 7.78 3.52 4.18
N GLU A 76 7.85 2.52 5.05
CA GLU A 76 9.10 1.98 5.55
C GLU A 76 8.98 0.46 5.67
N GLU A 77 9.99 -0.27 5.19
CA GLU A 77 10.04 -1.72 5.40
C GLU A 77 10.49 -2.00 6.82
N LEU A 78 9.77 -2.89 7.50
CA LEU A 78 10.06 -3.25 8.87
C LEU A 78 10.67 -4.65 8.91
N ASP A 79 11.75 -4.80 9.64
CA ASP A 79 12.33 -6.11 9.89
C ASP A 79 11.59 -6.82 11.02
N ASP A 80 11.49 -8.14 10.93
CA ASP A 80 10.89 -8.96 11.97
C ASP A 80 11.73 -8.95 13.27
#